data_a889966cc16aaff4fb8925fa2802d6e2
#
_entry.id   a889966cc16aaff4fb8925fa2802d6e2
#
_cell.length_a   1.000
_cell.length_b   1.000
_cell.length_c   1.000
_cell.angle_alpha   90.00
_cell.angle_beta   90.00
_cell.angle_gamma   90.00
#
_symmetry.space_group_name_H-M   'P 1'
#
loop_
_entity.id
_entity.type
_entity.pdbx_description
1 polymer ?
#
loop_
_entity_poly.entity_id
_entity_poly.type
_entity_poly.pdbx_seq_one_letter_code
_entity_poly.pdbx_strand_id
1 'polypeptide(L)'
;MEKIINDKRNTGILTSPVATENCKPAWFALTFVISEEYKHHYKSFLEYLTTNKVENRPVVTGNFARQPIFKLMNLEIEPSSYKGAEVLHTRGFFIGLSCNDLTESKMDKLVDIFFNYNFE
;
A
#
# COMPACT_ATOMS: atom_id res chain seq x y z
N MET A 1 0.08 -9.74 6.56
CA MET A 1 -0.76 -8.51 6.43
C MET A 1 -1.48 -8.22 7.73
N GLU A 2 -2.29 -9.13 8.24
CA GLU A 2 -3.05 -8.98 9.49
C GLU A 2 -2.18 -8.54 10.69
N LYS A 3 -0.99 -9.11 10.85
CA LYS A 3 -0.06 -8.78 11.93
C LYS A 3 0.37 -7.31 11.93
N ILE A 4 0.50 -6.69 10.74
CA ILE A 4 0.80 -5.25 10.60
C ILE A 4 -0.47 -4.43 10.89
N ILE A 5 -1.60 -4.79 10.30
CA ILE A 5 -2.83 -4.00 10.43
C ILE A 5 -3.38 -4.02 11.85
N ASN A 6 -3.26 -5.16 12.53
CA ASN A 6 -3.76 -5.34 13.89
C ASN A 6 -2.73 -4.98 14.98
N ASP A 7 -1.56 -4.49 14.61
CA ASP A 7 -0.59 -3.98 15.59
C ASP A 7 -1.17 -2.76 16.32
N LYS A 8 -0.99 -2.70 17.63
CA LYS A 8 -1.50 -1.61 18.48
C LYS A 8 -0.96 -0.22 18.09
N ARG A 9 0.17 -0.17 17.41
CA ARG A 9 0.78 1.07 16.89
C ARG A 9 0.09 1.58 15.63
N ASN A 10 -0.72 0.73 14.96
CA ASN A 10 -1.51 1.13 13.80
C ASN A 10 -2.80 1.85 14.24
N THR A 11 -2.67 3.06 14.71
CA THR A 11 -3.81 3.91 15.14
C THR A 11 -4.61 4.47 13.96
N GLY A 12 -4.91 3.63 12.96
CA GLY A 12 -5.59 4.04 11.73
C GLY A 12 -4.66 4.60 10.65
N ILE A 13 -3.34 4.45 10.81
CA ILE A 13 -2.33 4.95 9.87
C ILE A 13 -2.41 4.17 8.55
N LEU A 14 -2.51 2.84 8.64
CA LEU A 14 -2.51 1.93 7.49
C LEU A 14 -3.80 1.12 7.45
N THR A 15 -4.33 0.96 6.24
CA THR A 15 -5.37 0.00 5.92
C THR A 15 -4.90 -0.97 4.84
N SER A 16 -5.55 -2.12 4.73
CA SER A 16 -5.25 -3.13 3.70
C SER A 16 -6.54 -3.78 3.20
N PRO A 17 -6.53 -4.38 2.00
CA PRO A 17 -7.64 -5.19 1.51
C PRO A 17 -7.96 -6.33 2.47
N VAL A 18 -9.23 -6.61 2.64
CA VAL A 18 -9.74 -7.74 3.41
C VAL A 18 -10.22 -8.82 2.44
N ALA A 19 -9.96 -10.08 2.75
CA ALA A 19 -10.50 -11.18 1.96
C ALA A 19 -12.04 -11.15 2.01
N THR A 20 -12.66 -11.35 0.85
CA THR A 20 -14.11 -11.50 0.77
C THR A 20 -14.52 -12.74 1.56
N GLU A 21 -15.70 -12.69 2.19
CA GLU A 21 -16.25 -13.82 2.93
C GLU A 21 -16.27 -15.08 2.05
N ASN A 22 -15.89 -16.21 2.66
CA ASN A 22 -15.78 -17.52 2.00
C ASN A 22 -14.74 -17.60 0.86
N CYS A 23 -13.82 -16.64 0.79
CA CYS A 23 -12.74 -16.61 -0.19
C CYS A 23 -11.37 -16.81 0.49
N LYS A 24 -10.51 -17.64 -0.14
CA LYS A 24 -9.09 -17.77 0.24
C LYS A 24 -8.23 -17.18 -0.87
N PRO A 25 -7.91 -15.88 -0.83
CA PRO A 25 -7.14 -15.26 -1.88
C PRO A 25 -5.68 -15.71 -1.86
N ALA A 26 -5.11 -15.98 -3.03
CA ALA A 26 -3.68 -16.12 -3.21
C ALA A 26 -3.08 -14.71 -3.41
N TRP A 27 -2.64 -14.09 -2.33
CA TRP A 27 -2.10 -12.74 -2.38
C TRP A 27 -0.82 -12.68 -3.21
N PHE A 28 -0.80 -11.82 -4.20
CA PHE A 28 0.40 -11.49 -4.98
C PHE A 28 1.38 -10.64 -4.17
N ALA A 29 0.85 -9.75 -3.35
CA ALA A 29 1.61 -8.80 -2.55
C ALA A 29 0.81 -8.36 -1.32
N LEU A 30 1.49 -7.78 -0.34
CA LEU A 30 0.84 -7.11 0.78
C LEU A 30 0.59 -5.65 0.40
N THR A 31 -0.67 -5.31 0.13
CA THR A 31 -1.07 -3.97 -0.29
C THR A 31 -1.54 -3.16 0.92
N PHE A 32 -1.12 -1.91 0.98
CA PHE A 32 -1.46 -0.98 2.04
C PHE A 32 -1.89 0.36 1.45
N VAL A 33 -2.72 1.07 2.19
CA VAL A 33 -3.10 2.46 1.93
C VAL A 33 -2.81 3.27 3.18
N ILE A 34 -2.05 4.34 3.04
CA ILE A 34 -1.86 5.32 4.12
C ILE A 34 -3.13 6.15 4.24
N SER A 35 -3.61 6.41 5.46
CA SER A 35 -4.80 7.22 5.68
C SER A 35 -4.61 8.67 5.20
N GLU A 36 -5.72 9.39 4.98
CA GLU A 36 -5.68 10.76 4.46
C GLU A 36 -4.89 11.71 5.37
N GLU A 37 -5.01 11.50 6.67
CA GLU A 37 -4.33 12.30 7.68
C GLU A 37 -2.80 12.26 7.54
N TYR A 38 -2.27 11.09 7.21
CA TYR A 38 -0.81 10.85 7.09
C TYR A 38 -0.30 10.86 5.64
N LYS A 39 -1.10 11.32 4.68
CA LYS A 39 -0.73 11.28 3.25
C LYS A 39 0.56 12.02 2.90
N HIS A 40 0.91 13.05 3.67
CA HIS A 40 2.14 13.81 3.48
C HIS A 40 3.39 13.00 3.77
N HIS A 41 3.30 11.92 4.56
CA HIS A 41 4.38 10.98 4.82
C HIS A 41 4.58 9.93 3.71
N TYR A 42 3.70 9.85 2.71
CA TYR A 42 3.71 8.77 1.72
C TYR A 42 5.11 8.53 1.12
N LYS A 43 5.73 9.57 0.58
CA LYS A 43 7.04 9.45 -0.08
C LYS A 43 8.16 9.12 0.91
N SER A 44 8.26 9.86 1.99
CA SER A 44 9.30 9.65 3.01
C SER A 44 9.19 8.29 3.69
N PHE A 45 7.96 7.79 3.89
CA PHE A 45 7.75 6.45 4.41
C PHE A 45 8.21 5.36 3.44
N LEU A 46 7.93 5.48 2.15
CA LEU A 46 8.42 4.52 1.14
C LEU A 46 9.95 4.54 1.01
N GLU A 47 10.58 5.70 1.08
CA GLU A 47 12.03 5.85 1.11
C GLU A 47 12.62 5.19 2.37
N TYR A 48 11.99 5.40 3.52
CA TYR A 48 12.37 4.75 4.78
C TYR A 48 12.27 3.22 4.69
N LEU A 49 11.19 2.67 4.14
CA LEU A 49 11.03 1.23 3.91
C LEU A 49 12.17 0.69 3.03
N THR A 50 12.49 1.39 1.94
CA THR A 50 13.58 1.02 1.03
C THR A 50 14.95 1.04 1.74
N THR A 51 15.21 2.05 2.56
CA THR A 51 16.43 2.16 3.37
C THR A 51 16.57 0.98 4.34
N ASN A 52 15.45 0.52 4.89
CA ASN A 52 15.37 -0.65 5.77
C ASN A 52 15.28 -1.99 5.02
N LYS A 53 15.59 -2.01 3.71
CA LYS A 53 15.61 -3.21 2.86
C LYS A 53 14.24 -3.86 2.67
N VAL A 54 13.18 -3.09 2.80
CA VAL A 54 11.82 -3.49 2.44
C VAL A 54 11.50 -2.95 1.06
N GLU A 55 11.57 -3.83 0.04
CA GLU A 55 11.19 -3.46 -1.32
C GLU A 55 9.71 -3.12 -1.35
N ASN A 56 9.40 -1.96 -1.88
CA ASN A 56 8.04 -1.47 -2.01
C ASN A 56 7.82 -0.85 -3.39
N ARG A 57 6.56 -0.82 -3.82
CA ARG A 57 6.15 -0.27 -5.11
C ARG A 57 4.80 0.42 -4.99
N PRO A 58 4.52 1.46 -5.79
CA PRO A 58 3.18 1.99 -5.92
C PRO A 58 2.22 0.92 -6.47
N VAL A 59 0.93 1.07 -6.19
CA VAL A 59 -0.09 0.13 -6.69
C VAL A 59 -0.20 0.26 -8.21
N VAL A 60 0.54 -0.58 -8.92
CA VAL A 60 0.63 -0.72 -10.38
C VAL A 60 0.50 0.63 -11.11
N THR A 61 -0.64 0.87 -11.80
CA THR A 61 -0.93 2.13 -12.50
C THR A 61 -1.59 3.17 -11.60
N GLY A 62 -1.97 2.80 -10.39
CA GLY A 62 -2.79 3.65 -9.52
C GLY A 62 -4.13 3.98 -10.17
N ASN A 63 -4.37 5.24 -10.48
CA ASN A 63 -5.56 5.64 -11.24
C ASN A 63 -5.29 5.55 -12.75
N PHE A 64 -5.86 4.55 -13.40
CA PHE A 64 -5.68 4.32 -14.83
C PHE A 64 -6.20 5.50 -15.67
N ALA A 65 -7.22 6.23 -15.20
CA ALA A 65 -7.74 7.43 -15.87
C ALA A 65 -6.67 8.54 -16.05
N ARG A 66 -5.55 8.50 -15.31
CA ARG A 66 -4.41 9.41 -15.48
C ARG A 66 -3.47 9.04 -16.62
N GLN A 67 -3.68 7.87 -17.25
CA GLN A 67 -2.80 7.40 -18.30
C GLN A 67 -3.00 8.17 -19.61
N PRO A 68 -1.92 8.41 -20.37
CA PRO A 68 -1.99 9.19 -21.63
C PRO A 68 -2.87 8.55 -22.71
N ILE A 69 -3.16 7.25 -22.59
CA ILE A 69 -3.93 6.50 -23.59
C ILE A 69 -5.30 7.14 -23.88
N PHE A 70 -5.96 7.69 -22.88
CA PHE A 70 -7.27 8.32 -23.06
C PHE A 70 -7.19 9.55 -23.96
N LYS A 71 -6.13 10.35 -23.84
CA LYS A 71 -5.89 11.48 -24.74
C LYS A 71 -5.64 11.02 -26.18
N LEU A 72 -4.88 9.91 -26.35
CA LEU A 72 -4.63 9.35 -27.68
C LEU A 72 -5.89 8.79 -28.32
N MET A 73 -6.84 8.32 -27.53
CA MET A 73 -8.15 7.83 -28.00
C MET A 73 -9.19 8.96 -28.13
N ASN A 74 -8.84 10.21 -27.90
CA ASN A 74 -9.76 11.37 -27.84
C ASN A 74 -10.92 11.15 -26.86
N LEU A 75 -10.65 10.49 -25.73
CA LEU A 75 -11.62 10.29 -24.68
C LEU A 75 -11.34 11.28 -23.55
N GLU A 76 -12.33 12.08 -23.22
CA GLU A 76 -12.30 12.98 -22.07
C GLU A 76 -12.72 12.22 -20.82
N ILE A 77 -11.75 11.92 -19.97
CA ILE A 77 -11.97 11.23 -18.70
C ILE A 77 -11.41 12.10 -17.59
N GLU A 78 -12.25 12.37 -16.60
CA GLU A 78 -11.84 13.12 -15.41
C GLU A 78 -11.35 12.14 -14.32
N PRO A 79 -10.02 12.10 -14.05
CA PRO A 79 -9.47 11.16 -13.07
C PRO A 79 -10.05 11.30 -11.67
N SER A 80 -10.41 12.51 -11.25
CA SER A 80 -10.96 12.80 -9.91
C SER A 80 -12.34 12.17 -9.68
N SER A 81 -13.04 11.78 -10.74
CA SER A 81 -14.31 11.05 -10.66
C SER A 81 -14.15 9.63 -10.06
N TYR A 82 -12.94 9.07 -10.14
CA TYR A 82 -12.63 7.72 -9.67
C TYR A 82 -11.96 7.76 -8.28
N LYS A 83 -12.73 8.15 -7.26
CA LYS A 83 -12.23 8.40 -5.90
C LYS A 83 -11.37 7.25 -5.33
N GLY A 84 -11.81 6.00 -5.47
CA GLY A 84 -11.06 4.84 -4.99
C GLY A 84 -9.72 4.67 -5.71
N ALA A 85 -9.69 4.87 -7.04
CA ALA A 85 -8.47 4.82 -7.83
C ALA A 85 -7.51 5.97 -7.47
N GLU A 86 -8.03 7.18 -7.19
CA GLU A 86 -7.23 8.31 -6.71
C GLU A 86 -6.58 8.04 -5.35
N VAL A 87 -7.30 7.39 -4.44
CA VAL A 87 -6.74 6.96 -3.15
C VAL A 87 -5.56 6.01 -3.37
N LEU A 88 -5.73 4.99 -4.19
CA LEU A 88 -4.65 4.04 -4.51
C LEU A 88 -3.48 4.73 -5.23
N HIS A 89 -3.75 5.66 -6.13
CA HIS A 89 -2.72 6.40 -6.86
C HIS A 89 -1.86 7.28 -5.97
N THR A 90 -2.46 7.91 -4.98
CA THR A 90 -1.80 8.93 -4.15
C THR A 90 -1.23 8.39 -2.85
N ARG A 91 -1.76 7.28 -2.34
CA ARG A 91 -1.47 6.77 -1.00
C ARG A 91 -1.33 5.25 -0.91
N GLY A 92 -1.57 4.54 -2.02
CA GLY A 92 -1.48 3.09 -2.10
C GLY A 92 -0.06 2.63 -2.44
N PHE A 93 0.42 1.59 -1.76
CA PHE A 93 1.67 0.91 -2.07
C PHE A 93 1.53 -0.58 -1.75
N PHE A 94 2.46 -1.37 -2.23
CA PHE A 94 2.56 -2.77 -1.85
C PHE A 94 4.02 -3.18 -1.60
N ILE A 95 4.17 -4.22 -0.80
CA ILE A 95 5.43 -4.94 -0.62
C ILE A 95 5.28 -6.35 -1.17
N GLY A 96 6.35 -6.88 -1.79
CA GLY A 96 6.35 -8.22 -2.36
C GLY A 96 6.20 -9.30 -1.30
N LEU A 97 5.58 -10.41 -1.66
CA LEU A 97 5.57 -11.63 -0.87
C LEU A 97 6.71 -12.54 -1.30
N SER A 98 7.52 -12.97 -0.34
CA SER A 98 8.54 -14.00 -0.58
C SER A 98 7.85 -15.35 -0.82
N CYS A 99 8.35 -16.11 -1.81
CA CYS A 99 7.95 -17.50 -2.00
C CYS A 99 8.51 -18.43 -0.91
N ASN A 100 9.45 -17.96 -0.10
CA ASN A 100 9.98 -18.70 1.04
C ASN A 100 9.14 -18.41 2.28
N ASP A 101 9.02 -19.40 3.14
CA ASP A 101 8.30 -19.23 4.39
C ASP A 101 8.90 -18.10 5.23
N LEU A 102 8.05 -17.16 5.58
CA LEU A 102 8.39 -16.08 6.50
C LEU A 102 8.30 -16.63 7.93
N THR A 103 9.45 -16.75 8.58
CA THR A 103 9.48 -17.10 10.01
C THR A 103 8.80 -16.00 10.83
N GLU A 104 8.27 -16.37 11.99
CA GLU A 104 7.63 -15.43 12.89
C GLU A 104 8.55 -14.26 13.25
N SER A 105 9.81 -14.54 13.54
CA SER A 105 10.83 -13.52 13.83
C SER A 105 11.03 -12.51 12.67
N LYS A 106 10.98 -12.98 11.42
CA LYS A 106 11.05 -12.07 10.25
C LYS A 106 9.81 -11.19 10.15
N MET A 107 8.65 -11.76 10.47
CA MET A 107 7.40 -11.00 10.48
C MET A 107 7.38 -9.94 11.58
N ASP A 108 7.84 -10.27 12.79
CA ASP A 108 7.95 -9.29 13.88
C ASP A 108 8.90 -8.14 13.51
N LYS A 109 10.04 -8.48 12.93
CA LYS A 109 10.99 -7.47 12.43
C LYS A 109 10.37 -6.57 11.35
N LEU A 110 9.55 -7.12 10.46
CA LEU A 110 8.85 -6.33 9.44
C LEU A 110 7.85 -5.37 10.09
N VAL A 111 7.07 -5.85 11.06
CA VAL A 111 6.13 -5.03 11.83
C VAL A 111 6.86 -3.88 12.53
N ASP A 112 8.00 -4.17 13.15
CA ASP A 112 8.82 -3.15 13.82
C ASP A 112 9.36 -2.12 12.83
N ILE A 113 9.81 -2.52 11.65
CA ILE A 113 10.22 -1.57 10.60
C ILE A 113 9.07 -0.63 10.26
N PHE A 114 7.86 -1.14 10.07
CA PHE A 114 6.71 -0.30 9.72
C PHE A 114 6.41 0.76 10.76
N PHE A 115 6.48 0.43 12.04
CA PHE A 115 6.05 1.29 13.14
C PHE A 115 7.19 1.96 13.94
N ASN A 116 8.44 1.78 13.54
CA ASN A 116 9.55 2.61 13.99
C ASN A 116 9.72 3.89 13.14
N TYR A 117 8.95 4.02 12.06
CA TYR A 117 8.84 5.28 11.34
C TYR A 117 8.00 6.26 12.15
N ASN A 118 8.47 7.50 12.28
CA ASN A 118 7.71 8.55 12.94
C ASN A 118 6.71 9.18 11.98
N PHE A 119 5.42 9.02 12.27
CA PHE A 119 4.31 9.63 11.56
C PHE A 119 3.82 10.94 12.19
N GLU A 120 4.55 11.50 13.18
CA GLU A 120 4.23 12.79 13.79
C GLU A 120 4.72 13.98 12.97
#